data_2a547b89aa43dfb8ce3c6dbbf929d54d
#
_entry.id   2a547b89aa43dfb8ce3c6dbbf929d54d
#
_cell.length_a   1.000
_cell.length_b   1.000
_cell.length_c   1.000
_cell.angle_alpha   90.00
_cell.angle_beta   90.00
_cell.angle_gamma   90.00
#
_symmetry.space_group_name_H-M   'P 1'
#
loop_
_entity.id
_entity.type
_entity.pdbx_description
1 polymer ?
#
loop_
_entity_poly.entity_id
_entity_poly.type
_entity_poly.pdbx_seq_one_letter_code
_entity_poly.pdbx_strand_id
1 'polypeptide(L)'
;GSTLHLAGELLISETGIDMKHVPYRGTGQLITDLVGGQVQLGFASISQVGPHVKAGTLRALAVSTGARSAALPDVPTLAEAGVPKYAFDAWIALIGPAGLPKASVDSNYAAVKAALASPEAQAAMAAQGLTILSTGPDQAPAFFQTELVKHQKLVKQSGATLD
;
A
#
# COMPACT_ATOMS: atom_id res chain seq x y z
N GLY A 1 -14.11 0.41 -3.05
CA GLY A 1 -13.46 -0.90 -3.21
C GLY A 1 -11.96 -0.86 -3.50
N SER A 2 -11.28 0.31 -3.42
CA SER A 2 -9.83 0.38 -3.63
C SER A 2 -9.04 -0.21 -2.44
N THR A 3 -7.75 -0.51 -2.66
CA THR A 3 -6.83 -0.96 -1.60
C THR A 3 -6.76 0.03 -0.44
N LEU A 4 -6.78 1.34 -0.73
CA LEU A 4 -6.77 2.38 0.31
C LEU A 4 -8.07 2.42 1.12
N HIS A 5 -9.21 2.12 0.51
CA HIS A 5 -10.47 1.94 1.21
C HIS A 5 -10.38 0.76 2.19
N LEU A 6 -9.89 -0.39 1.72
CA LEU A 6 -9.74 -1.57 2.58
C LEU A 6 -8.77 -1.33 3.74
N ALA A 7 -7.75 -0.51 3.55
CA ALA A 7 -6.86 -0.09 4.66
C ALA A 7 -7.63 0.70 5.74
N GLY A 8 -8.53 1.59 5.34
CA GLY A 8 -9.41 2.32 6.26
C GLY A 8 -10.38 1.38 7.00
N GLU A 9 -11.01 0.47 6.27
CA GLU A 9 -11.94 -0.51 6.84
C GLU A 9 -11.26 -1.46 7.84
N LEU A 10 -10.00 -1.85 7.57
CA LEU A 10 -9.23 -2.62 8.54
C LEU A 10 -9.01 -1.83 9.84
N LEU A 11 -8.72 -0.53 9.76
CA LEU A 11 -8.56 0.31 10.94
C LEU A 11 -9.87 0.38 11.76
N ILE A 12 -11.00 0.58 11.10
CA ILE A 12 -12.31 0.54 11.76
C ILE A 12 -12.54 -0.81 12.45
N SER A 13 -12.27 -1.91 11.74
CA SER A 13 -12.48 -3.27 12.27
C SER A 13 -11.60 -3.60 13.48
N GLU A 14 -10.34 -3.13 13.49
CA GLU A 14 -9.40 -3.44 14.58
C GLU A 14 -9.56 -2.53 15.80
N THR A 15 -10.14 -1.32 15.61
CA THR A 15 -10.23 -0.32 16.70
C THR A 15 -11.66 -0.05 17.17
N GLY A 16 -12.67 -0.34 16.34
CA GLY A 16 -14.06 0.01 16.61
C GLY A 16 -14.35 1.52 16.54
N ILE A 17 -13.44 2.33 15.99
CA ILE A 17 -13.67 3.77 15.85
C ILE A 17 -14.77 4.04 14.82
N ASP A 18 -15.59 5.06 15.10
CA ASP A 18 -16.63 5.51 14.18
C ASP A 18 -16.03 6.47 13.14
N MET A 19 -15.77 5.95 11.94
CA MET A 19 -15.32 6.72 10.79
C MET A 19 -16.27 6.53 9.62
N LYS A 20 -16.62 7.62 8.96
CA LYS A 20 -17.43 7.58 7.74
C LYS A 20 -16.54 7.61 6.50
N HIS A 21 -16.67 6.59 5.67
CA HIS A 21 -15.97 6.55 4.38
C HIS A 21 -16.52 7.61 3.41
N VAL A 22 -15.63 8.44 2.86
CA VAL A 22 -15.91 9.41 1.81
C VAL A 22 -15.13 8.99 0.57
N PRO A 23 -15.80 8.49 -0.50
CA PRO A 23 -15.11 8.01 -1.70
C PRO A 23 -14.57 9.17 -2.54
N TYR A 24 -13.35 8.99 -3.07
CA TYR A 24 -12.71 9.89 -4.00
C TYR A 24 -12.31 9.16 -5.28
N ARG A 25 -12.43 9.81 -6.43
CA ARG A 25 -12.00 9.24 -7.73
C ARG A 25 -10.48 9.19 -7.89
N GLY A 26 -9.74 9.89 -7.02
CA GLY A 26 -8.28 9.93 -7.05
C GLY A 26 -7.71 10.67 -5.85
N THR A 27 -6.43 10.39 -5.54
CA THR A 27 -5.75 10.93 -4.35
C THR A 27 -5.57 12.45 -4.40
N GLY A 28 -5.49 13.06 -5.59
CA GLY A 28 -5.35 14.53 -5.70
C GLY A 28 -6.51 15.29 -5.07
N GLN A 29 -7.74 14.87 -5.31
CA GLN A 29 -8.93 15.48 -4.70
C GLN A 29 -8.97 15.23 -3.19
N LEU A 30 -8.64 14.02 -2.74
CA LEU A 30 -8.50 13.70 -1.31
C LEU A 30 -7.50 14.64 -0.62
N ILE A 31 -6.32 14.87 -1.22
CA ILE A 31 -5.29 15.76 -0.64
C ILE A 31 -5.81 17.20 -0.55
N THR A 32 -6.48 17.70 -1.58
CA THR A 32 -7.08 19.05 -1.55
C THR A 32 -8.06 19.19 -0.39
N ASP A 33 -8.94 18.20 -0.21
CA ASP A 33 -9.96 18.22 0.83
C ASP A 33 -9.38 18.00 2.24
N LEU A 34 -8.30 17.21 2.38
CA LEU A 34 -7.54 17.10 3.62
C LEU A 34 -6.89 18.43 4.02
N VAL A 35 -6.19 19.08 3.09
CA VAL A 35 -5.55 20.39 3.33
C VAL A 35 -6.59 21.45 3.62
N GLY A 36 -7.74 21.38 2.95
CA GLY A 36 -8.89 22.29 3.16
C GLY A 36 -9.74 21.97 4.40
N GLY A 37 -9.43 20.88 5.14
CA GLY A 37 -10.17 20.49 6.36
C GLY A 37 -11.58 19.94 6.10
N GLN A 38 -11.92 19.59 4.85
CA GLN A 38 -13.23 19.01 4.50
C GLN A 38 -13.35 17.55 5.00
N VAL A 39 -12.23 16.85 5.06
CA VAL A 39 -12.10 15.53 5.71
C VAL A 39 -10.95 15.57 6.70
N GLN A 40 -11.05 14.79 7.77
CA GLN A 40 -10.12 14.86 8.91
C GLN A 40 -8.99 13.83 8.81
N LEU A 41 -9.19 12.74 8.06
CA LEU A 41 -8.25 11.64 7.89
C LEU A 41 -8.30 11.13 6.46
N GLY A 42 -7.17 10.61 5.95
CA GLY A 42 -7.11 9.96 4.65
C GLY A 42 -6.01 8.90 4.59
N PHE A 43 -6.26 7.85 3.83
CA PHE A 43 -5.25 6.88 3.43
C PHE A 43 -4.74 7.24 2.04
N ALA A 44 -3.43 7.41 1.90
CA ALA A 44 -2.80 7.78 0.63
C ALA A 44 -1.39 7.21 0.55
N SER A 45 -0.84 7.10 -0.66
CA SER A 45 0.54 6.66 -0.85
C SER A 45 1.54 7.73 -0.39
N ILE A 46 2.66 7.29 0.19
CA ILE A 46 3.72 8.17 0.68
C ILE A 46 4.24 9.09 -0.44
N SER A 47 4.37 8.58 -1.66
CA SER A 47 4.81 9.37 -2.82
C SER A 47 3.93 10.60 -3.09
N GLN A 48 2.64 10.51 -2.80
CA GLN A 48 1.68 11.58 -3.07
C GLN A 48 1.56 12.58 -1.90
N VAL A 49 1.61 12.09 -0.66
CA VAL A 49 1.48 12.96 0.53
C VAL A 49 2.81 13.47 1.06
N GLY A 50 3.93 12.84 0.70
CA GLY A 50 5.26 13.21 1.20
C GLY A 50 5.62 14.70 1.06
N PRO A 51 5.39 15.35 -0.08
CA PRO A 51 5.61 16.80 -0.23
C PRO A 51 4.78 17.63 0.78
N HIS A 52 3.53 17.27 1.01
CA HIS A 52 2.63 17.95 1.95
C HIS A 52 3.03 17.75 3.41
N VAL A 53 3.52 16.53 3.74
CA VAL A 53 4.06 16.24 5.08
C VAL A 53 5.33 17.04 5.32
N LYS A 54 6.25 17.10 4.35
CA LYS A 54 7.48 17.91 4.44
C LYS A 54 7.19 19.40 4.55
N ALA A 55 6.17 19.90 3.86
CA ALA A 55 5.73 21.29 3.92
C ALA A 55 4.93 21.62 5.20
N GLY A 56 4.59 20.62 6.03
CA GLY A 56 3.80 20.81 7.25
C GLY A 56 2.31 21.09 7.01
N THR A 57 1.83 20.99 5.76
CA THR A 57 0.41 21.17 5.42
C THR A 57 -0.45 19.93 5.72
N LEU A 58 0.19 18.75 5.83
CA LEU A 58 -0.41 17.53 6.32
C LEU A 58 0.48 16.90 7.40
N ARG A 59 -0.13 16.19 8.32
CA ARG A 59 0.55 15.41 9.35
C ARG A 59 0.41 13.91 9.05
N ALA A 60 1.53 13.21 8.87
CA ALA A 60 1.53 11.75 8.85
C ALA A 60 1.36 11.23 10.29
N LEU A 61 0.34 10.42 10.53
CA LEU A 61 0.02 9.86 11.85
C LEU A 61 0.68 8.50 12.03
N ALA A 62 0.59 7.64 11.04
CA ALA A 62 1.20 6.32 11.01
C ALA A 62 1.31 5.81 9.56
N VAL A 63 2.14 4.78 9.35
CA VAL A 63 2.16 3.98 8.13
C VAL A 63 1.38 2.68 8.34
N SER A 64 0.74 2.17 7.28
CA SER A 64 -0.08 0.95 7.31
C SER A 64 0.73 -0.34 7.29
N THR A 65 1.98 -0.26 6.90
CA THR A 65 2.91 -1.39 6.74
C THR A 65 3.35 -1.98 8.08
N GLY A 66 3.79 -3.25 8.07
CA GLY A 66 4.30 -3.91 9.28
C GLY A 66 5.65 -3.37 9.79
N ALA A 67 6.35 -2.55 8.99
CA ALA A 67 7.57 -1.84 9.37
C ALA A 67 7.49 -0.38 8.93
N ARG A 68 8.26 0.50 9.60
CA ARG A 68 8.36 1.92 9.22
C ARG A 68 8.91 2.08 7.80
N SER A 69 8.46 3.10 7.11
CA SER A 69 8.97 3.44 5.78
C SER A 69 10.26 4.24 5.87
N ALA A 70 11.26 3.87 5.06
CA ALA A 70 12.51 4.66 4.94
C ALA A 70 12.27 6.09 4.44
N ALA A 71 11.18 6.34 3.72
CA ALA A 71 10.80 7.68 3.26
C ALA A 71 10.22 8.56 4.39
N LEU A 72 9.73 7.95 5.49
CA LEU A 72 9.17 8.64 6.67
C LEU A 72 9.61 7.92 7.95
N PRO A 73 10.91 7.93 8.29
CA PRO A 73 11.47 7.11 9.38
C PRO A 73 10.94 7.46 10.77
N ASP A 74 10.53 8.71 10.97
CA ASP A 74 9.99 9.19 12.26
C ASP A 74 8.50 8.87 12.43
N VAL A 75 7.81 8.42 11.37
CA VAL A 75 6.39 8.08 11.42
C VAL A 75 6.24 6.62 11.86
N PRO A 76 5.53 6.35 12.96
CA PRO A 76 5.35 4.99 13.47
C PRO A 76 4.47 4.16 12.55
N THR A 77 4.51 2.84 12.69
CA THR A 77 3.48 1.95 12.14
C THR A 77 2.20 2.08 12.97
N LEU A 78 1.05 1.69 12.40
CA LEU A 78 -0.20 1.60 13.17
C LEU A 78 -0.08 0.61 14.34
N ALA A 79 0.70 -0.45 14.17
CA ALA A 79 0.99 -1.40 15.25
C ALA A 79 1.72 -0.74 16.43
N GLU A 80 2.77 0.06 16.14
CA GLU A 80 3.50 0.84 17.15
C GLU A 80 2.63 1.93 17.78
N ALA A 81 1.68 2.48 17.01
CA ALA A 81 0.76 3.52 17.47
C ALA A 81 -0.45 3.01 18.28
N GLY A 82 -0.48 1.72 18.62
CA GLY A 82 -1.50 1.14 19.51
C GLY A 82 -2.52 0.23 18.85
N VAL A 83 -2.33 -0.14 17.56
CA VAL A 83 -3.18 -1.11 16.86
C VAL A 83 -2.35 -2.35 16.47
N PRO A 84 -1.98 -3.22 17.43
CA PRO A 84 -0.93 -4.23 17.26
C PRO A 84 -1.24 -5.30 16.20
N LYS A 85 -2.51 -5.48 15.85
CA LYS A 85 -2.92 -6.44 14.82
C LYS A 85 -3.01 -5.82 13.43
N TYR A 86 -2.77 -4.53 13.31
CA TYR A 86 -2.86 -3.84 12.03
C TYR A 86 -1.56 -4.04 11.24
N ALA A 87 -1.69 -4.65 10.08
CA ALA A 87 -0.65 -4.69 9.04
C ALA A 87 -1.33 -4.79 7.68
N PHE A 88 -1.17 -3.75 6.88
CA PHE A 88 -1.77 -3.67 5.56
C PHE A 88 -0.74 -3.15 4.55
N ASP A 89 -0.31 -4.03 3.67
CA ASP A 89 0.63 -3.72 2.59
C ASP A 89 -0.09 -3.73 1.25
N ALA A 90 0.08 -2.66 0.46
CA ALA A 90 -0.26 -2.67 -0.95
C ALA A 90 0.96 -3.13 -1.75
N TRP A 91 0.76 -3.98 -2.74
CA TRP A 91 1.82 -4.51 -3.57
C TRP A 91 1.54 -4.31 -5.06
N ILE A 92 2.59 -4.29 -5.85
CA ILE A 92 2.56 -4.21 -7.31
C ILE A 92 3.31 -5.44 -7.84
N ALA A 93 2.73 -6.10 -8.83
CA ALA A 93 3.33 -7.25 -9.50
C ALA A 93 3.34 -7.07 -11.02
N LEU A 94 4.40 -7.54 -11.65
CA LEU A 94 4.42 -7.73 -13.10
C LEU A 94 3.76 -9.07 -13.43
N ILE A 95 2.74 -9.04 -14.26
CA ILE A 95 2.00 -10.23 -14.67
C ILE A 95 2.01 -10.35 -16.20
N GLY A 96 1.89 -11.57 -16.69
CA GLY A 96 1.79 -11.87 -18.12
C GLY A 96 0.60 -12.78 -18.44
N PRO A 97 0.28 -13.00 -19.70
CA PRO A 97 -0.76 -13.94 -20.13
C PRO A 97 -0.50 -15.36 -19.61
N ALA A 98 -1.59 -16.09 -19.36
CA ALA A 98 -1.50 -17.51 -19.02
C ALA A 98 -0.85 -18.30 -20.19
N GLY A 99 -0.05 -19.30 -19.83
CA GLY A 99 0.60 -20.17 -20.84
C GLY A 99 1.87 -19.59 -21.46
N LEU A 100 2.44 -18.52 -20.92
CA LEU A 100 3.78 -18.07 -21.33
C LEU A 100 4.81 -19.18 -21.18
N PRO A 101 5.71 -19.39 -22.16
CA PRO A 101 6.81 -20.34 -22.02
C PRO A 101 7.67 -20.01 -20.78
N LYS A 102 8.07 -21.05 -20.03
CA LYS A 102 8.88 -20.87 -18.82
C LYS A 102 10.13 -20.04 -19.08
N ALA A 103 10.80 -20.25 -20.20
CA ALA A 103 11.99 -19.49 -20.58
C ALA A 103 11.73 -17.98 -20.69
N SER A 104 10.54 -17.58 -21.18
CA SER A 104 10.14 -16.17 -21.25
C SER A 104 9.86 -15.59 -19.86
N VAL A 105 9.22 -16.37 -18.98
CA VAL A 105 8.98 -15.96 -17.59
C VAL A 105 10.30 -15.76 -16.86
N ASP A 106 11.22 -16.73 -16.96
CA ASP A 106 12.52 -16.70 -16.31
C ASP A 106 13.39 -15.53 -16.81
N SER A 107 13.40 -15.30 -18.13
CA SER A 107 14.14 -14.20 -18.74
C SER A 107 13.62 -12.81 -18.29
N ASN A 108 12.30 -12.63 -18.28
CA ASN A 108 11.69 -11.37 -17.82
C ASN A 108 11.95 -11.15 -16.32
N TYR A 109 11.81 -12.21 -15.50
CA TYR A 109 12.13 -12.11 -14.07
C TYR A 109 13.58 -11.72 -13.83
N ALA A 110 14.53 -12.35 -14.53
CA ALA A 110 15.94 -12.02 -14.41
C ALA A 110 16.22 -10.58 -14.81
N ALA A 111 15.61 -10.08 -15.89
CA ALA A 111 15.78 -8.71 -16.35
C ALA A 111 15.22 -7.69 -15.34
N VAL A 112 14.01 -7.91 -14.83
CA VAL A 112 13.39 -7.05 -13.80
C VAL A 112 14.20 -7.07 -12.51
N LYS A 113 14.63 -8.25 -12.06
CA LYS A 113 15.46 -8.39 -10.86
C LYS A 113 16.78 -7.62 -11.01
N ALA A 114 17.44 -7.71 -12.17
CA ALA A 114 18.68 -6.98 -12.44
C ALA A 114 18.44 -5.46 -12.45
N ALA A 115 17.37 -5.00 -13.09
CA ALA A 115 17.01 -3.58 -13.13
C ALA A 115 16.73 -3.02 -11.72
N LEU A 116 15.96 -3.76 -10.90
CA LEU A 116 15.64 -3.35 -9.52
C LEU A 116 16.84 -3.47 -8.55
N ALA A 117 17.91 -4.16 -8.94
CA ALA A 117 19.13 -4.24 -8.15
C ALA A 117 20.05 -3.02 -8.34
N SER A 118 19.78 -2.16 -9.33
CA SER A 118 20.60 -0.96 -9.54
C SER A 118 20.41 0.04 -8.38
N PRO A 119 21.47 0.76 -7.97
CA PRO A 119 21.39 1.78 -6.92
C PRO A 119 20.34 2.86 -7.23
N GLU A 120 20.20 3.26 -8.48
CA GLU A 120 19.23 4.25 -8.93
C GLU A 120 17.79 3.78 -8.74
N ALA A 121 17.50 2.53 -9.13
CA ALA A 121 16.16 1.96 -8.95
C ALA A 121 15.83 1.78 -7.46
N GLN A 122 16.77 1.31 -6.66
CA GLN A 122 16.59 1.18 -5.21
C GLN A 122 16.32 2.54 -4.56
N ALA A 123 17.09 3.57 -4.90
CA ALA A 123 16.87 4.92 -4.39
C ALA A 123 15.51 5.49 -4.83
N ALA A 124 15.11 5.29 -6.09
CA ALA A 124 13.83 5.75 -6.61
C ALA A 124 12.65 5.05 -5.92
N MET A 125 12.72 3.73 -5.69
CA MET A 125 11.69 2.99 -4.95
C MET A 125 11.61 3.44 -3.49
N ALA A 126 12.73 3.56 -2.81
CA ALA A 126 12.78 4.02 -1.42
C ALA A 126 12.21 5.44 -1.26
N ALA A 127 12.51 6.36 -2.18
CA ALA A 127 11.97 7.72 -2.17
C ALA A 127 10.44 7.77 -2.32
N GLN A 128 9.85 6.75 -2.95
CA GLN A 128 8.39 6.60 -3.07
C GLN A 128 7.77 5.81 -1.91
N GLY A 129 8.57 5.38 -0.93
CA GLY A 129 8.10 4.54 0.18
C GLY A 129 7.81 3.09 -0.23
N LEU A 130 8.39 2.64 -1.35
CA LEU A 130 8.23 1.28 -1.85
C LEU A 130 9.40 0.40 -1.41
N THR A 131 9.08 -0.83 -1.01
CA THR A 131 10.06 -1.88 -0.71
C THR A 131 10.07 -2.91 -1.84
N ILE A 132 11.26 -3.21 -2.35
CA ILE A 132 11.41 -4.21 -3.40
C ILE A 132 11.25 -5.61 -2.79
N LEU A 133 10.22 -6.34 -3.23
CA LEU A 133 10.02 -7.74 -2.89
C LEU A 133 10.80 -8.61 -3.87
N SER A 134 11.52 -9.61 -3.36
CA SER A 134 12.27 -10.56 -4.19
C SER A 134 11.48 -11.83 -4.49
N THR A 135 10.15 -11.75 -4.52
CA THR A 135 9.26 -12.89 -4.81
C THR A 135 9.43 -13.32 -6.27
N GLY A 136 9.97 -14.52 -6.46
CA GLY A 136 10.16 -15.09 -7.79
C GLY A 136 8.93 -15.79 -8.35
N PRO A 137 8.97 -16.18 -9.65
CA PRO A 137 7.85 -16.83 -10.32
C PRO A 137 7.34 -18.09 -9.62
N ASP A 138 8.24 -18.88 -9.04
CA ASP A 138 7.88 -20.12 -8.34
C ASP A 138 7.18 -19.86 -6.99
N GLN A 139 7.41 -18.71 -6.37
CA GLN A 139 6.81 -18.29 -5.10
C GLN A 139 5.52 -17.49 -5.31
N ALA A 140 5.34 -16.89 -6.49
CA ALA A 140 4.22 -16.01 -6.79
C ALA A 140 2.84 -16.66 -6.57
N PRO A 141 2.58 -17.93 -6.95
CA PRO A 141 1.28 -18.55 -6.71
C PRO A 141 0.91 -18.62 -5.22
N ALA A 142 1.85 -19.00 -4.36
CA ALA A 142 1.63 -19.06 -2.91
C ALA A 142 1.42 -17.66 -2.31
N PHE A 143 2.18 -16.67 -2.76
CA PHE A 143 2.00 -15.28 -2.38
C PHE A 143 0.60 -14.78 -2.74
N PHE A 144 0.17 -14.94 -4.00
CA PHE A 144 -1.16 -14.52 -4.46
C PHE A 144 -2.28 -15.22 -3.70
N GLN A 145 -2.14 -16.52 -3.42
CA GLN A 145 -3.14 -17.27 -2.66
C GLN A 145 -3.29 -16.70 -1.22
N THR A 146 -2.19 -16.39 -0.57
CA THR A 146 -2.18 -15.80 0.78
C THR A 146 -2.85 -14.43 0.77
N GLU A 147 -2.47 -13.57 -0.18
CA GLU A 147 -3.04 -12.23 -0.30
C GLU A 147 -4.54 -12.28 -0.67
N LEU A 148 -4.95 -13.22 -1.53
CA LEU A 148 -6.35 -13.41 -1.88
C LEU A 148 -7.20 -13.73 -0.65
N VAL A 149 -6.77 -14.69 0.18
CA VAL A 149 -7.48 -15.06 1.41
C VAL A 149 -7.58 -13.87 2.38
N LYS A 150 -6.48 -13.13 2.56
CA LYS A 150 -6.42 -11.93 3.40
C LYS A 150 -7.42 -10.87 2.93
N HIS A 151 -7.41 -10.54 1.64
CA HIS A 151 -8.29 -9.53 1.07
C HIS A 151 -9.75 -9.97 1.04
N GLN A 152 -10.05 -11.24 0.75
CA GLN A 152 -11.42 -11.76 0.80
C GLN A 152 -12.05 -11.60 2.19
N LYS A 153 -11.27 -11.83 3.25
CA LYS A 153 -11.74 -11.61 4.63
C LYS A 153 -12.08 -10.13 4.85
N LEU A 154 -11.19 -9.23 4.44
CA LEU A 154 -11.41 -7.78 4.60
C LEU A 154 -12.62 -7.29 3.80
N VAL A 155 -12.77 -7.70 2.54
CA VAL A 155 -13.94 -7.34 1.71
C VAL A 155 -15.24 -7.80 2.36
N LYS A 156 -15.28 -9.02 2.91
CA LYS A 156 -16.48 -9.50 3.63
C LYS A 156 -16.79 -8.69 4.88
N GLN A 157 -15.77 -8.25 5.61
CA GLN A 157 -15.94 -7.48 6.85
C GLN A 157 -16.34 -6.03 6.56
N SER A 158 -15.78 -5.41 5.54
CA SER A 158 -16.05 -4.02 5.17
C SER A 158 -17.38 -3.82 4.44
N GLY A 159 -17.97 -4.88 3.85
CA GLY A 159 -19.11 -4.74 2.96
C GLY A 159 -18.79 -3.97 1.67
N ALA A 160 -17.50 -3.77 1.36
CA ALA A 160 -17.06 -3.02 0.18
C ALA A 160 -17.50 -3.72 -1.11
N THR A 161 -18.12 -2.96 -2.00
CA THR A 161 -18.51 -3.38 -3.34
C THR A 161 -17.62 -2.69 -4.38
N LEU A 162 -17.50 -3.31 -5.55
CA LEU A 162 -16.95 -2.65 -6.73
C LEU A 162 -18.11 -1.85 -7.36
N ASP A 163 -18.05 -0.54 -7.29
CA ASP A 163 -18.97 0.36 -7.98
C ASP A 163 -18.51 0.57 -9.42
#